data_f504f55a6bb2cc76dc157953271959a8
#
_entry.id   f504f55a6bb2cc76dc157953271959a8
#
_cell.length_a   1.000
_cell.length_b   1.000
_cell.length_c   1.000
_cell.angle_alpha   90.00
_cell.angle_beta   90.00
_cell.angle_gamma   90.00
#
_symmetry.space_group_name_H-M   'P 1'
#
loop_
_entity.id
_entity.type
_entity.pdbx_description
1 polymer ?
#
loop_
_entity_poly.entity_id
_entity_poly.type
_entity_poly.pdbx_seq_one_letter_code
_entity_poly.pdbx_strand_id
1 'polypeptide(L)'
;MSKLTKEARGRECQVRIPGICNRNPETTVAAHYRLAGTCGTAIKPDDTQAAWACSACHDEVDRRTRLIDANDARLMHAEGVMRTQEILRKEGKL
;
A
#
# COMPACT_ATOMS: atom_id res chain seq x y z
N MET A 1 15.28 0.89 9.12
CA MET A 1 14.07 0.51 8.39
C MET A 1 13.24 -0.44 9.22
N SER A 2 11.94 -0.23 9.27
CA SER A 2 11.04 -1.05 10.05
C SER A 2 10.96 -2.47 9.48
N LYS A 3 10.78 -3.47 10.36
CA LYS A 3 10.54 -4.85 9.93
C LYS A 3 9.29 -4.96 9.07
N LEU A 4 8.26 -4.16 9.36
CA LEU A 4 7.01 -4.19 8.60
C LEU A 4 7.20 -3.73 7.16
N THR A 5 8.05 -2.74 6.92
CA THR A 5 8.35 -2.29 5.56
C THR A 5 8.99 -3.40 4.75
N LYS A 6 9.88 -4.18 5.38
CA LYS A 6 10.57 -5.29 4.70
C LYS A 6 9.63 -6.45 4.42
N GLU A 7 8.55 -6.60 5.17
CA GLU A 7 7.59 -7.69 4.96
C GLU A 7 6.88 -7.60 3.61
N ALA A 8 6.87 -6.42 2.98
CA ALA A 8 6.21 -6.26 1.68
C ALA A 8 6.91 -7.02 0.55
N ARG A 9 8.22 -7.26 0.68
CA ARG A 9 8.99 -7.88 -0.40
C ARG A 9 8.52 -9.31 -0.65
N GLY A 10 8.19 -9.60 -1.91
CA GLY A 10 7.75 -10.93 -2.31
C GLY A 10 6.30 -11.25 -1.97
N ARG A 11 5.56 -10.29 -1.41
CA ARG A 11 4.15 -10.49 -1.09
C ARG A 11 3.26 -10.12 -2.27
N GLU A 12 2.07 -10.69 -2.31
CA GLU A 12 1.10 -10.33 -3.33
C GLU A 12 0.56 -8.92 -3.09
N CYS A 13 0.32 -8.19 -4.17
CA CYS A 13 -0.26 -6.85 -4.11
C CYS A 13 -1.64 -6.90 -3.47
N GLN A 14 -1.87 -6.07 -2.46
CA GLN A 14 -3.15 -5.99 -1.76
C GLN A 14 -4.01 -4.81 -2.23
N VAL A 15 -3.45 -3.90 -3.01
CA VAL A 15 -4.22 -2.79 -3.60
C VAL A 15 -5.07 -3.30 -4.76
N ARG A 16 -4.51 -4.13 -5.63
CA ARG A 16 -5.25 -4.89 -6.64
C ARG A 16 -6.13 -4.05 -7.56
N ILE A 17 -5.59 -2.96 -8.09
CA ILE A 17 -6.38 -2.11 -8.99
C ILE A 17 -6.64 -2.86 -10.30
N PRO A 18 -7.92 -3.10 -10.67
CA PRO A 18 -8.22 -3.83 -11.91
C PRO A 18 -7.62 -3.12 -13.13
N GLY A 19 -6.99 -3.89 -14.01
CA GLY A 19 -6.39 -3.37 -15.23
C GLY A 19 -5.07 -2.64 -15.04
N ILE A 20 -4.62 -2.43 -13.80
CA ILE A 20 -3.38 -1.71 -13.48
C ILE A 20 -2.40 -2.61 -12.75
N CYS A 21 -2.88 -3.39 -11.78
CA CYS A 21 -2.03 -4.29 -11.00
C CYS A 21 -1.25 -5.22 -11.91
N ASN A 22 0.09 -5.27 -11.75
CA ASN A 22 0.93 -6.12 -12.58
C ASN A 22 1.05 -7.55 -12.05
N ARG A 23 0.52 -7.81 -10.86
CA ARG A 23 0.51 -9.13 -10.20
C ARG A 23 1.89 -9.74 -10.04
N ASN A 24 2.93 -8.91 -9.98
CA ASN A 24 4.29 -9.38 -9.81
C ASN A 24 4.74 -9.12 -8.37
N PRO A 25 4.81 -10.17 -7.52
CA PRO A 25 5.20 -9.99 -6.11
C PRO A 25 6.59 -9.41 -5.93
N GLU A 26 7.48 -9.60 -6.89
CA GLU A 26 8.83 -9.07 -6.80
C GLU A 26 8.86 -7.54 -6.81
N THR A 27 7.81 -6.90 -7.32
CA THR A 27 7.73 -5.44 -7.37
C THR A 27 6.98 -4.85 -6.18
N THR A 28 6.50 -5.68 -5.26
CA THR A 28 5.66 -5.24 -4.13
C THR A 28 6.48 -4.45 -3.11
N VAL A 29 5.94 -3.31 -2.71
CA VAL A 29 6.53 -2.43 -1.70
C VAL A 29 5.44 -1.99 -0.72
N ALA A 30 5.87 -1.41 0.40
CA ALA A 30 4.95 -0.85 1.39
C ALA A 30 4.57 0.57 0.96
N ALA A 31 3.33 0.75 0.52
CA ALA A 31 2.81 2.03 0.07
C ALA A 31 2.05 2.69 1.23
N HIS A 32 2.66 3.67 1.88
CA HIS A 32 2.05 4.34 3.03
C HIS A 32 0.85 5.17 2.62
N TYR A 33 -0.23 5.08 3.41
CA TYR A 33 -1.43 5.88 3.20
C TYR A 33 -1.34 7.14 4.06
N ARG A 34 -1.35 8.31 3.43
CA ARG A 34 -1.24 9.59 4.13
C ARG A 34 -2.62 10.10 4.48
N LEU A 35 -3.08 9.74 5.66
CA LEU A 35 -4.38 10.17 6.17
C LEU A 35 -4.18 11.39 7.08
N ALA A 36 -4.98 12.43 6.87
CA ALA A 36 -4.92 13.63 7.69
C ALA A 36 -5.09 13.28 9.17
N GLY A 37 -4.26 13.87 10.01
CA GLY A 37 -4.25 13.60 11.45
C GLY A 37 -3.29 12.50 11.88
N THR A 38 -2.81 11.66 10.95
CA THR A 38 -1.85 10.59 11.27
C THR A 38 -0.47 10.86 10.72
N CYS A 39 -0.31 11.91 9.93
CA CYS A 39 0.97 12.32 9.37
C CYS A 39 0.91 13.81 9.05
N GLY A 40 2.05 14.39 8.70
CA GLY A 40 2.13 15.80 8.34
C GLY A 40 3.38 16.06 7.53
N THR A 41 3.71 17.34 7.36
CA THR A 41 4.95 17.73 6.68
C THR A 41 6.12 17.17 7.50
N ALA A 42 7.00 16.40 6.86
CA ALA A 42 8.15 15.76 7.48
C ALA A 42 7.81 14.68 8.52
N ILE A 43 6.52 14.33 8.69
CA ILE A 43 6.10 13.25 9.58
C ILE A 43 5.46 12.17 8.73
N LYS A 44 6.10 10.98 8.69
CA LYS A 44 5.56 9.84 7.94
C LYS A 44 4.41 9.18 8.69
N PRO A 45 3.44 8.60 7.99
CA PRO A 45 2.49 7.69 8.62
C PRO A 45 3.23 6.49 9.22
N ASP A 46 2.61 5.88 10.23
CA ASP A 46 3.16 4.66 10.81
C ASP A 46 3.26 3.55 9.76
N ASP A 47 4.23 2.65 9.91
CA ASP A 47 4.41 1.54 8.96
C ASP A 47 3.25 0.56 8.96
N THR A 48 2.43 0.53 10.01
CA THR A 48 1.19 -0.25 10.01
C THR A 48 0.14 0.34 9.08
N GLN A 49 0.32 1.59 8.66
CA GLN A 49 -0.61 2.29 7.77
C GLN A 49 -0.08 2.27 6.34
N ALA A 50 0.28 1.08 5.88
CA ALA A 50 0.81 0.89 4.54
C ALA A 50 0.17 -0.32 3.90
N ALA A 51 -0.04 -0.25 2.59
CA ALA A 51 -0.54 -1.37 1.80
C ALA A 51 0.61 -2.01 1.05
N TRP A 52 0.60 -3.34 0.94
CA TRP A 52 1.49 -4.02 0.01
C TRP A 52 0.97 -3.76 -1.40
N ALA A 53 1.75 -3.06 -2.20
CA ALA A 53 1.35 -2.65 -3.54
C ALA A 53 2.44 -2.99 -4.55
N CYS A 54 2.05 -3.57 -5.69
CA CYS A 54 2.99 -3.77 -6.78
C CYS A 54 3.43 -2.42 -7.34
N SER A 55 4.48 -2.40 -8.17
CA SER A 55 4.99 -1.14 -8.69
C SER A 55 3.94 -0.35 -9.46
N ALA A 56 3.10 -1.02 -10.25
CA ALA A 56 2.07 -0.33 -11.02
C ALA A 56 0.99 0.27 -10.14
N CYS A 57 0.51 -0.46 -9.14
CA CYS A 57 -0.47 0.07 -8.18
C CYS A 57 0.13 1.18 -7.33
N HIS A 58 1.40 1.03 -6.92
CA HIS A 58 2.08 2.06 -6.16
C HIS A 58 2.16 3.37 -6.93
N ASP A 59 2.51 3.30 -8.21
CA ASP A 59 2.56 4.49 -9.05
C ASP A 59 1.18 5.14 -9.18
N GLU A 60 0.14 4.33 -9.29
CA GLU A 60 -1.21 4.86 -9.43
C GLU A 60 -1.70 5.54 -8.15
N VAL A 61 -1.49 4.94 -6.98
CA VAL A 61 -1.93 5.55 -5.72
C VAL A 61 -1.10 6.77 -5.36
N ASP A 62 0.17 6.83 -5.79
CA ASP A 62 1.02 8.00 -5.61
C ASP A 62 0.77 9.07 -6.66
N ARG A 63 -0.14 8.83 -7.61
CA ARG A 63 -0.49 9.73 -8.69
C ARG A 63 0.66 10.04 -9.64
N ARG A 64 1.64 9.14 -9.73
CA ARG A 64 2.66 9.19 -10.79
C ARG A 64 2.04 8.80 -12.13
N THR A 65 1.08 7.87 -12.09
CA THR A 65 0.18 7.61 -13.20
C THR A 65 -1.22 8.01 -12.75
N ARG A 66 -2.10 8.33 -13.70
CA ARG A 66 -3.45 8.83 -13.40
C ARG A 66 -4.46 8.17 -14.32
N LEU A 67 -4.49 6.85 -14.29
CA LEU A 67 -5.34 6.05 -15.16
C LEU A 67 -6.76 5.93 -14.62
N ILE A 68 -6.93 6.05 -13.28
CA ILE A 68 -8.22 6.01 -12.65
C ILE A 68 -8.44 7.29 -11.81
N ASP A 69 -9.69 7.51 -11.41
CA ASP A 69 -10.05 8.66 -10.59
C ASP A 69 -9.29 8.65 -9.25
N ALA A 70 -8.97 9.85 -8.75
CA ALA A 70 -8.22 9.98 -7.51
C ALA A 70 -8.96 9.36 -6.32
N ASN A 71 -10.30 9.53 -6.27
CA ASN A 71 -11.08 8.95 -5.18
C ASN A 71 -11.09 7.44 -5.22
N ASP A 72 -11.17 6.86 -6.43
CA ASP A 72 -11.09 5.40 -6.59
C ASP A 72 -9.72 4.87 -6.17
N ALA A 73 -8.66 5.58 -6.53
CA ALA A 73 -7.30 5.19 -6.13
C ALA A 73 -7.16 5.24 -4.61
N ARG A 74 -7.70 6.26 -3.96
CA ARG A 74 -7.66 6.37 -2.50
C ARG A 74 -8.42 5.24 -1.82
N LEU A 75 -9.60 4.92 -2.34
CA LEU A 75 -10.41 3.84 -1.78
C LEU A 75 -9.67 2.51 -1.88
N MET A 76 -9.15 2.21 -3.05
CA MET A 76 -8.43 0.94 -3.26
C MET A 76 -7.16 0.88 -2.42
N HIS A 77 -6.47 2.01 -2.25
CA HIS A 77 -5.30 2.08 -1.38
C HIS A 77 -5.68 1.79 0.07
N ALA A 78 -6.74 2.43 0.57
CA ALA A 78 -7.20 2.23 1.95
C ALA A 78 -7.61 0.78 2.19
N GLU A 79 -8.33 0.18 1.24
CA GLU A 79 -8.71 -1.23 1.34
C GLU A 79 -7.49 -2.13 1.34
N GLY A 80 -6.48 -1.78 0.54
CA GLY A 80 -5.22 -2.50 0.51
C GLY A 80 -4.50 -2.45 1.86
N VAL A 81 -4.55 -1.32 2.55
CA VAL A 81 -3.99 -1.19 3.90
C VAL A 81 -4.69 -2.16 4.85
N MET A 82 -6.01 -2.21 4.81
CA MET A 82 -6.76 -3.11 5.69
C MET A 82 -6.47 -4.58 5.41
N ARG A 83 -6.36 -4.97 4.14
CA ARG A 83 -6.01 -6.35 3.78
C ARG A 83 -4.60 -6.69 4.28
N THR A 84 -3.66 -5.77 4.13
CA THR A 84 -2.28 -5.96 4.58
C THR A 84 -2.25 -6.15 6.09
N GLN A 85 -2.98 -5.31 6.84
CA GLN A 85 -3.05 -5.41 8.29
C GLN A 85 -3.64 -6.75 8.73
N GLU A 86 -4.64 -7.24 8.02
CA GLU A 86 -5.26 -8.52 8.34
C GLU A 86 -4.25 -9.67 8.21
N ILE A 87 -3.47 -9.66 7.13
CA ILE A 87 -2.45 -10.68 6.92
C ILE A 87 -1.39 -10.61 8.01
N LEU A 88 -0.90 -9.41 8.32
CA LEU A 88 0.13 -9.23 9.35
C LEU A 88 -0.38 -9.67 10.71
N ARG A 89 -1.64 -9.40 11.02
CA ARG A 89 -2.24 -9.80 12.29
C ARG A 89 -2.31 -11.32 12.39
N LYS A 90 -2.73 -12.00 11.33
CA LYS A 90 -2.80 -13.46 11.30
C LYS A 90 -1.42 -14.11 11.44
N GLU A 91 -0.38 -13.42 10.96
CA GLU A 91 0.99 -13.90 11.07
C GLU A 91 1.64 -13.55 12.40
N GLY A 92 0.93 -12.86 13.27
CA GLY A 92 1.45 -12.47 14.57
C GLY A 92 2.48 -11.34 14.53
N LYS A 93 2.47 -10.53 13.47
CA LYS A 93 3.45 -9.45 13.27
C LYS A 93 2.88 -8.07 13.59
N LEU A 94 1.62 -8.00 13.93
CA LEU A 94 0.95 -6.74 14.21
C LEU A 94 0.27 -6.80 15.57
#